data_36f8779bc8e90fbb595afeac34113e3a
#
_entry.id   36f8779bc8e90fbb595afeac34113e3a
#
_cell.length_a   1.000
_cell.length_b   1.000
_cell.length_c   1.000
_cell.angle_alpha   90.00
_cell.angle_beta   90.00
_cell.angle_gamma   90.00
#
_symmetry.space_group_name_H-M   'P 1'
#
loop_
_entity.id
_entity.type
_entity.pdbx_description
1 polymer ?
#
loop_
_entity_poly.entity_id
_entity_poly.type
_entity_poly.pdbx_seq_one_letter_code
_entity_poly.pdbx_strand_id
1 'polypeptide(L)'
;MPVDRRSLLTLLAGGLASPAMAQSSSPNGAAMSRVTAYAFSFAGLEGDAIRLADFTGKPLIVVNTASLCGYTPQYAGLEQLFMRFHERGLMMVGVPSNDFGGQEPGGVAEITKTANKEYGVTFPLAAKAEVVGPNAHPFYKWAASERPLETPKWNFHKYLVGRDGHIAAVFATQVEPMEARVVDAVARELTRIE
;
A
#
# COMPACT_ATOMS: atom_id res chain seq x y z
N MET A 1 -81.27 11.01 54.35
CA MET A 1 -82.08 11.37 53.18
C MET A 1 -81.23 12.23 52.26
N PRO A 2 -81.26 12.12 51.01
CA PRO A 2 -81.02 10.92 50.18
C PRO A 2 -79.72 11.04 49.41
N VAL A 3 -79.34 9.89 48.90
CA VAL A 3 -78.16 9.51 48.01
C VAL A 3 -78.32 10.18 46.68
N ASP A 4 -77.25 10.63 46.05
CA ASP A 4 -77.19 10.72 44.61
C ASP A 4 -75.89 10.09 44.09
N ARG A 5 -76.09 9.10 43.20
CA ARG A 5 -75.11 8.33 42.52
C ARG A 5 -74.86 8.98 41.17
N ARG A 6 -73.59 9.34 40.89
CA ARG A 6 -73.18 9.59 39.52
C ARG A 6 -71.86 8.86 39.28
N SER A 7 -72.03 7.78 38.52
CA SER A 7 -70.95 6.98 37.97
C SER A 7 -70.13 7.81 36.98
N LEU A 8 -68.85 7.88 37.16
CA LEU A 8 -67.90 8.31 36.15
C LEU A 8 -67.16 7.09 35.63
N LEU A 9 -67.46 6.74 34.39
CA LEU A 9 -66.65 5.80 33.62
C LEU A 9 -65.35 6.48 33.19
N THR A 10 -64.25 6.05 33.72
CA THR A 10 -62.91 6.38 33.20
C THR A 10 -62.46 5.35 32.18
N LEU A 11 -62.43 5.76 30.91
CA LEU A 11 -61.81 4.96 29.84
C LEU A 11 -60.30 4.96 30.02
N LEU A 12 -59.75 3.80 30.27
CA LEU A 12 -58.28 3.55 30.15
C LEU A 12 -57.93 3.35 28.67
N ALA A 13 -57.30 4.35 28.08
CA ALA A 13 -56.65 4.20 26.77
C ALA A 13 -55.31 3.54 27.01
N GLY A 14 -55.24 2.22 26.67
CA GLY A 14 -53.98 1.48 26.66
C GLY A 14 -53.10 1.91 25.48
N GLY A 15 -52.05 2.67 25.72
CA GLY A 15 -51.05 2.95 24.74
C GLY A 15 -50.12 1.76 24.58
N LEU A 16 -50.18 1.11 23.44
CA LEU A 16 -49.22 0.08 23.01
C LEU A 16 -47.89 0.81 22.64
N ALA A 17 -46.94 0.78 23.54
CA ALA A 17 -45.57 1.19 23.24
C ALA A 17 -44.88 0.06 22.43
N SER A 18 -44.69 0.29 21.13
CA SER A 18 -43.88 -0.55 20.29
C SER A 18 -42.38 -0.41 20.71
N PRO A 19 -41.65 -1.52 20.93
CA PRO A 19 -40.22 -1.42 21.17
C PRO A 19 -39.54 -0.97 19.87
N ALA A 20 -38.92 0.21 19.92
CA ALA A 20 -37.99 0.66 18.88
C ALA A 20 -36.82 -0.35 18.82
N MET A 21 -36.75 -1.13 17.75
CA MET A 21 -35.56 -1.93 17.44
C MET A 21 -34.40 -0.96 17.23
N ALA A 22 -33.49 -0.89 18.21
CA ALA A 22 -32.21 -0.26 18.03
C ALA A 22 -31.44 -1.08 16.99
N GLN A 23 -31.31 -0.53 15.79
CA GLN A 23 -30.38 -1.04 14.79
C GLN A 23 -28.99 -0.81 15.32
N SER A 24 -28.33 -1.88 15.77
CA SER A 24 -26.90 -1.89 16.05
C SER A 24 -26.18 -1.72 14.73
N SER A 25 -25.81 -0.50 14.39
CA SER A 25 -24.82 -0.23 13.36
C SER A 25 -23.50 -0.80 13.85
N SER A 26 -23.10 -1.94 13.30
CA SER A 26 -21.75 -2.49 13.49
C SER A 26 -20.74 -1.51 12.91
N PRO A 27 -19.83 -0.93 13.73
CA PRO A 27 -18.73 -0.14 13.21
C PRO A 27 -17.56 -1.07 12.95
N ASN A 28 -17.49 -1.73 11.81
CA ASN A 28 -16.24 -2.32 11.33
C ASN A 28 -16.35 -2.76 9.87
N GLY A 29 -16.49 -1.80 8.98
CA GLY A 29 -15.95 -1.85 7.66
C GLY A 29 -15.08 -0.61 7.54
N ALA A 30 -13.78 -0.74 7.78
CA ALA A 30 -12.87 0.28 7.34
C ALA A 30 -13.14 0.48 5.85
N ALA A 31 -13.80 1.59 5.51
CA ALA A 31 -14.07 1.90 4.12
C ALA A 31 -12.72 1.97 3.42
N MET A 32 -12.45 1.04 2.54
CA MET A 32 -11.22 1.07 1.73
C MET A 32 -11.17 2.44 1.05
N SER A 33 -10.00 3.06 1.07
CA SER A 33 -9.78 4.33 0.38
C SER A 33 -10.23 4.19 -1.08
N ARG A 34 -10.90 5.23 -1.59
CA ARG A 34 -11.22 5.30 -3.02
C ARG A 34 -9.99 5.60 -3.87
N VAL A 35 -8.89 6.03 -3.25
CA VAL A 35 -7.62 6.30 -3.91
C VAL A 35 -6.82 5.01 -3.95
N THR A 36 -6.38 4.63 -5.13
CA THR A 36 -5.50 3.49 -5.36
C THR A 36 -4.09 3.95 -5.73
N ALA A 37 -3.13 3.04 -5.72
CA ALA A 37 -1.76 3.29 -6.17
C ALA A 37 -1.70 3.89 -7.58
N TYR A 38 -2.67 3.58 -8.43
CA TYR A 38 -2.74 4.05 -9.81
C TYR A 38 -2.95 5.58 -9.96
N ALA A 39 -3.31 6.28 -8.88
CA ALA A 39 -3.41 7.74 -8.87
C ALA A 39 -2.04 8.45 -8.85
N PHE A 40 -0.94 7.70 -8.65
CA PHE A 40 0.39 8.27 -8.47
C PHE A 40 1.31 8.03 -9.66
N SER A 41 2.35 8.87 -9.75
CA SER A 41 3.44 8.71 -10.71
C SER A 41 4.75 9.15 -10.07
N PHE A 42 5.84 8.53 -10.46
CA PHE A 42 7.19 8.96 -10.09
C PHE A 42 7.86 9.64 -11.29
N ALA A 43 8.71 10.62 -11.05
CA ALA A 43 9.69 11.00 -12.05
C ALA A 43 10.62 9.80 -12.27
N GLY A 44 10.90 9.43 -13.50
CA GLY A 44 11.85 8.35 -13.79
C GLY A 44 13.30 8.83 -13.60
N LEU A 45 14.21 7.90 -13.35
CA LEU A 45 15.61 8.20 -13.11
C LEU A 45 16.26 8.93 -14.28
N GLU A 46 15.85 8.59 -15.52
CA GLU A 46 16.36 9.20 -16.77
C GLU A 46 15.42 10.27 -17.35
N GLY A 47 14.36 10.65 -16.63
CA GLY A 47 13.51 11.78 -16.96
C GLY A 47 12.07 11.44 -17.36
N ASP A 48 11.80 10.26 -17.93
CA ASP A 48 10.43 9.85 -18.30
C ASP A 48 9.59 9.53 -17.07
N ALA A 49 8.33 9.96 -17.06
CA ALA A 49 7.45 9.70 -15.93
C ALA A 49 7.04 8.22 -15.85
N ILE A 50 7.15 7.62 -14.68
CA ILE A 50 6.62 6.28 -14.37
C ILE A 50 5.21 6.46 -13.80
N ARG A 51 4.19 6.38 -14.65
CA ARG A 51 2.79 6.49 -14.23
C ARG A 51 2.30 5.13 -13.76
N LEU A 52 1.91 5.02 -12.49
CA LEU A 52 1.41 3.76 -11.96
C LEU A 52 0.05 3.35 -12.59
N ALA A 53 -0.67 4.31 -13.19
CA ALA A 53 -1.86 4.04 -14.00
C ALA A 53 -1.59 3.10 -15.19
N ASP A 54 -0.38 3.12 -15.74
CA ASP A 54 0.02 2.26 -16.86
C ASP A 54 0.14 0.78 -16.45
N PHE A 55 0.11 0.52 -15.14
CA PHE A 55 0.18 -0.82 -14.54
C PHE A 55 -1.17 -1.31 -14.01
N THR A 56 -2.28 -0.62 -14.35
CA THR A 56 -3.63 -1.01 -13.91
C THR A 56 -3.92 -2.47 -14.23
N GLY A 57 -4.48 -3.20 -13.25
CA GLY A 57 -4.78 -4.63 -13.37
C GLY A 57 -3.57 -5.56 -13.23
N LYS A 58 -2.39 -5.02 -12.90
CA LYS A 58 -1.16 -5.79 -12.69
C LYS A 58 -0.67 -5.64 -11.24
N PRO A 59 -0.19 -6.70 -10.59
CA PRO A 59 0.49 -6.56 -9.32
C PRO A 59 1.78 -5.76 -9.49
N LEU A 60 2.05 -4.87 -8.52
CA LEU A 60 3.18 -3.95 -8.56
C LEU A 60 3.93 -3.97 -7.25
N ILE A 61 5.25 -4.13 -7.29
CA ILE A 61 6.13 -3.87 -6.14
C ILE A 61 6.70 -2.46 -6.24
N VAL A 62 6.53 -1.67 -5.18
CA VAL A 62 7.26 -0.41 -4.99
C VAL A 62 8.23 -0.59 -3.82
N VAL A 63 9.52 -0.39 -4.07
CA VAL A 63 10.58 -0.60 -3.10
C VAL A 63 11.49 0.63 -3.01
N ASN A 64 11.74 1.14 -1.80
CA ASN A 64 12.72 2.20 -1.62
C ASN A 64 14.12 1.61 -1.52
N THR A 65 15.07 2.19 -2.25
CA THR A 65 16.41 1.64 -2.47
C THR A 65 17.51 2.62 -2.07
N ALA A 66 18.71 2.11 -1.87
CA ALA A 66 19.91 2.92 -1.65
C ALA A 66 21.17 2.16 -2.08
N SER A 67 22.15 2.89 -2.63
CA SER A 67 23.39 2.34 -3.19
C SER A 67 24.45 1.96 -2.16
N LEU A 68 24.45 2.61 -0.98
CA LEU A 68 25.47 2.43 0.06
C LEU A 68 24.91 1.76 1.34
N CYS A 69 23.91 0.92 1.19
CA CYS A 69 23.24 0.23 2.29
C CYS A 69 23.76 -1.20 2.45
N GLY A 70 23.81 -1.71 3.69
CA GLY A 70 24.08 -3.14 3.91
C GLY A 70 23.07 -4.09 3.24
N TYR A 71 21.90 -3.59 2.90
CA TYR A 71 20.86 -4.33 2.16
C TYR A 71 20.90 -4.13 0.65
N THR A 72 21.84 -3.36 0.08
CA THR A 72 22.00 -3.16 -1.37
C THR A 72 22.06 -4.48 -2.15
N PRO A 73 22.64 -5.58 -1.62
CA PRO A 73 22.60 -6.88 -2.29
C PRO A 73 21.18 -7.41 -2.59
N GLN A 74 20.13 -6.90 -1.92
CA GLN A 74 18.75 -7.26 -2.25
C GLN A 74 18.33 -6.86 -3.67
N TYR A 75 19.05 -5.97 -4.35
CA TYR A 75 18.83 -5.70 -5.78
C TYR A 75 18.88 -6.98 -6.61
N ALA A 76 19.84 -7.87 -6.34
CA ALA A 76 19.93 -9.15 -7.05
C ALA A 76 18.68 -10.02 -6.86
N GLY A 77 18.14 -10.08 -5.64
CA GLY A 77 16.91 -10.81 -5.35
C GLY A 77 15.67 -10.13 -5.94
N LEU A 78 15.61 -8.80 -5.97
CA LEU A 78 14.53 -8.04 -6.62
C LEU A 78 14.53 -8.30 -8.13
N GLU A 79 15.70 -8.24 -8.76
CA GLU A 79 15.83 -8.53 -10.19
C GLU A 79 15.42 -9.98 -10.49
N GLN A 80 15.87 -10.94 -9.68
CA GLN A 80 15.47 -12.34 -9.83
C GLN A 80 13.95 -12.52 -9.71
N LEU A 81 13.31 -11.84 -8.75
CA LEU A 81 11.86 -11.86 -8.57
C LEU A 81 11.16 -11.23 -9.78
N PHE A 82 11.66 -10.09 -10.26
CA PHE A 82 11.13 -9.41 -11.43
C PHE A 82 11.23 -10.31 -12.68
N MET A 83 12.41 -10.83 -13.00
CA MET A 83 12.63 -11.72 -14.15
C MET A 83 11.75 -12.97 -14.09
N ARG A 84 11.50 -13.51 -12.90
CA ARG A 84 10.64 -14.69 -12.71
C ARG A 84 9.17 -14.42 -13.06
N PHE A 85 8.67 -13.20 -12.85
CA PHE A 85 7.24 -12.94 -12.88
C PHE A 85 6.80 -11.80 -13.82
N HIS A 86 7.70 -10.99 -14.41
CA HIS A 86 7.31 -9.84 -15.23
C HIS A 86 6.55 -10.24 -16.50
N GLU A 87 6.93 -11.34 -17.16
CA GLU A 87 6.19 -11.86 -18.31
C GLU A 87 4.76 -12.33 -17.93
N ARG A 88 4.56 -12.67 -16.67
CA ARG A 88 3.24 -13.01 -16.12
C ARG A 88 2.46 -11.79 -15.64
N GLY A 89 3.04 -10.59 -15.72
CA GLY A 89 2.41 -9.32 -15.42
C GLY A 89 2.89 -8.61 -14.15
N LEU A 90 3.87 -9.14 -13.39
CA LEU A 90 4.45 -8.39 -12.27
C LEU A 90 5.15 -7.14 -12.78
N MET A 91 4.81 -6.00 -12.19
CA MET A 91 5.51 -4.75 -12.35
C MET A 91 6.35 -4.44 -11.10
N MET A 92 7.41 -3.67 -11.27
CA MET A 92 8.26 -3.24 -10.17
C MET A 92 8.77 -1.81 -10.40
N VAL A 93 8.88 -1.02 -9.33
CA VAL A 93 9.50 0.31 -9.34
C VAL A 93 10.43 0.42 -8.16
N GLY A 94 11.71 0.65 -8.42
CA GLY A 94 12.70 1.02 -7.42
C GLY A 94 12.69 2.55 -7.22
N VAL A 95 12.68 2.99 -5.97
CA VAL A 95 12.66 4.41 -5.60
C VAL A 95 13.90 4.73 -4.77
N PRO A 96 14.97 5.22 -5.37
CA PRO A 96 16.16 5.63 -4.63
C PRO A 96 15.82 6.71 -3.61
N SER A 97 16.28 6.54 -2.36
CA SER A 97 16.01 7.48 -1.27
C SER A 97 17.21 7.68 -0.37
N ASN A 98 17.43 8.93 0.04
CA ASN A 98 18.50 9.29 0.97
C ASN A 98 18.02 9.43 2.43
N ASP A 99 16.77 9.06 2.72
CA ASP A 99 16.14 9.30 4.02
C ASP A 99 16.74 8.47 5.16
N PHE A 100 17.34 7.33 4.82
CA PHE A 100 17.86 6.40 5.81
C PHE A 100 19.41 6.41 5.80
N GLY A 101 19.97 7.12 6.78
CA GLY A 101 21.40 7.16 7.00
C GLY A 101 22.20 7.84 5.89
N GLY A 102 21.57 8.61 5.00
CA GLY A 102 22.26 9.27 3.90
C GLY A 102 22.89 8.30 2.89
N GLN A 103 22.32 7.11 2.73
CA GLN A 103 22.94 6.00 1.98
C GLN A 103 22.65 6.04 0.47
N GLU A 104 21.98 7.09 -0.03
CA GLU A 104 21.86 7.41 -1.45
C GLU A 104 22.32 8.84 -1.73
N PRO A 105 23.62 9.18 -1.47
CA PRO A 105 24.11 10.55 -1.64
C PRO A 105 24.25 10.94 -3.12
N GLY A 106 24.47 9.94 -3.99
CA GLY A 106 24.76 10.13 -5.39
C GLY A 106 23.55 10.58 -6.23
N GLY A 107 23.82 10.90 -7.49
CA GLY A 107 22.86 11.23 -8.51
C GLY A 107 22.57 10.05 -9.45
N VAL A 108 22.04 10.37 -10.63
CA VAL A 108 21.64 9.37 -11.65
C VAL A 108 22.79 8.41 -12.00
N ALA A 109 24.01 8.93 -12.18
CA ALA A 109 25.14 8.12 -12.61
C ALA A 109 25.52 7.04 -11.57
N GLU A 110 25.55 7.41 -10.28
CA GLU A 110 25.89 6.50 -9.19
C GLU A 110 24.78 5.46 -8.98
N ILE A 111 23.52 5.88 -9.02
CA ILE A 111 22.35 4.98 -8.92
C ILE A 111 22.37 3.98 -10.08
N THR A 112 22.54 4.45 -11.32
CA THR A 112 22.64 3.59 -12.51
C THR A 112 23.82 2.65 -12.42
N LYS A 113 24.99 3.14 -11.94
CA LYS A 113 26.15 2.28 -11.74
C LYS A 113 25.84 1.14 -10.80
N THR A 114 25.30 1.43 -9.63
CA THR A 114 24.99 0.39 -8.63
C THR A 114 23.86 -0.50 -9.13
N ALA A 115 22.67 0.02 -9.39
CA ALA A 115 21.50 -0.81 -9.70
C ALA A 115 21.67 -1.57 -11.02
N ASN A 116 21.97 -0.86 -12.13
CA ASN A 116 21.98 -1.50 -13.45
C ASN A 116 23.30 -2.22 -13.77
N LYS A 117 24.48 -1.61 -13.47
CA LYS A 117 25.77 -2.20 -13.88
C LYS A 117 26.29 -3.25 -12.92
N GLU A 118 26.11 -3.04 -11.59
CA GLU A 118 26.63 -3.97 -10.59
C GLU A 118 25.62 -5.10 -10.30
N TYR A 119 24.32 -4.79 -10.23
CA TYR A 119 23.26 -5.75 -9.89
C TYR A 119 22.37 -6.18 -11.06
N GLY A 120 22.54 -5.59 -12.25
CA GLY A 120 21.80 -5.97 -13.45
C GLY A 120 20.33 -5.65 -13.44
N VAL A 121 19.90 -4.66 -12.62
CA VAL A 121 18.49 -4.25 -12.49
C VAL A 121 17.94 -3.81 -13.85
N THR A 122 16.81 -4.39 -14.25
CA THR A 122 16.09 -4.09 -15.49
C THR A 122 14.72 -3.46 -15.26
N PHE A 123 14.17 -3.56 -14.05
CA PHE A 123 12.91 -2.90 -13.71
C PHE A 123 13.09 -1.37 -13.60
N PRO A 124 12.01 -0.58 -13.83
CA PRO A 124 12.04 0.89 -13.75
C PRO A 124 12.57 1.42 -12.43
N LEU A 125 13.45 2.41 -12.51
CA LEU A 125 13.94 3.19 -11.39
C LEU A 125 13.40 4.61 -11.43
N ALA A 126 12.86 5.08 -10.32
CA ALA A 126 12.45 6.46 -10.15
C ALA A 126 13.67 7.37 -9.91
N ALA A 127 13.50 8.66 -10.17
CA ALA A 127 14.39 9.68 -9.62
C ALA A 127 14.36 9.61 -8.08
N LYS A 128 15.45 10.04 -7.46
CA LYS A 128 15.56 10.04 -6.00
C LYS A 128 14.41 10.84 -5.36
N ALA A 129 13.75 10.23 -4.36
CA ALA A 129 12.62 10.82 -3.68
C ALA A 129 12.69 10.63 -2.16
N GLU A 130 12.03 11.52 -1.43
CA GLU A 130 11.75 11.29 0.00
C GLU A 130 10.62 10.27 0.14
N VAL A 131 10.79 9.29 1.02
CA VAL A 131 9.83 8.20 1.25
C VAL A 131 9.22 8.22 2.63
N VAL A 132 9.76 9.07 3.53
CA VAL A 132 9.24 9.33 4.88
C VAL A 132 9.20 10.82 5.18
N GLY A 133 8.46 11.20 6.23
CA GLY A 133 8.38 12.59 6.69
C GLY A 133 7.39 13.46 5.90
N PRO A 134 7.35 14.78 6.21
CA PRO A 134 6.36 15.70 5.66
C PRO A 134 6.46 15.90 4.15
N ASN A 135 7.66 15.75 3.59
CA ASN A 135 7.92 15.91 2.16
C ASN A 135 7.89 14.57 1.40
N ALA A 136 7.55 13.47 2.06
CA ALA A 136 7.47 12.17 1.38
C ALA A 136 6.62 12.24 0.12
N HIS A 137 7.05 11.52 -0.90
CA HIS A 137 6.35 11.40 -2.17
C HIS A 137 4.87 11.00 -1.96
N PRO A 138 3.91 11.53 -2.73
CA PRO A 138 2.48 11.27 -2.53
C PRO A 138 2.10 9.79 -2.41
N PHE A 139 2.74 8.90 -3.19
CA PHE A 139 2.55 7.45 -3.05
C PHE A 139 2.86 6.97 -1.61
N TYR A 140 3.99 7.39 -1.02
CA TYR A 140 4.38 6.96 0.33
C TYR A 140 3.50 7.57 1.42
N LYS A 141 2.99 8.79 1.22
CA LYS A 141 1.97 9.39 2.12
C LYS A 141 0.68 8.59 2.09
N TRP A 142 0.23 8.22 0.89
CA TRP A 142 -0.94 7.36 0.72
C TRP A 142 -0.69 5.97 1.35
N ALA A 143 0.44 5.34 1.06
CA ALA A 143 0.78 4.04 1.62
C ALA A 143 0.82 4.06 3.16
N ALA A 144 1.33 5.15 3.76
CA ALA A 144 1.32 5.35 5.20
C ALA A 144 -0.11 5.54 5.76
N SER A 145 -1.04 6.12 5.01
CA SER A 145 -2.43 6.22 5.42
C SER A 145 -3.17 4.88 5.35
N GLU A 146 -2.86 4.06 4.33
CA GLU A 146 -3.44 2.72 4.18
C GLU A 146 -2.86 1.70 5.18
N ARG A 147 -1.57 1.83 5.51
CA ARG A 147 -0.79 0.92 6.35
C ARG A 147 0.04 1.67 7.39
N PRO A 148 -0.59 2.35 8.38
CA PRO A 148 0.12 3.26 9.29
C PRO A 148 1.17 2.59 10.19
N LEU A 149 1.02 1.29 10.47
CA LEU A 149 1.97 0.52 11.26
C LEU A 149 3.09 -0.13 10.42
N GLU A 150 2.95 -0.11 9.09
CA GLU A 150 3.83 -0.79 8.14
C GLU A 150 4.52 0.21 7.20
N THR A 151 4.94 1.36 7.74
CA THR A 151 5.70 2.37 7.00
C THR A 151 7.18 2.01 6.90
N PRO A 152 7.91 2.51 5.88
CA PRO A 152 9.34 2.29 5.78
C PRO A 152 10.08 2.71 7.04
N LYS A 153 10.91 1.83 7.58
CA LYS A 153 11.81 2.09 8.71
C LYS A 153 13.27 2.07 8.29
N TRP A 154 13.56 1.57 7.10
CA TRP A 154 14.88 1.52 6.50
C TRP A 154 14.79 1.35 4.98
N ASN A 155 15.94 1.32 4.29
CA ASN A 155 16.00 1.01 2.86
C ASN A 155 15.52 -0.40 2.55
N PHE A 156 15.10 -0.65 1.33
CA PHE A 156 14.58 -1.93 0.83
C PHE A 156 13.30 -2.41 1.54
N HIS A 157 12.47 -1.47 2.00
CA HIS A 157 11.09 -1.74 2.38
C HIS A 157 10.22 -1.87 1.11
N LYS A 158 9.34 -2.85 1.06
CA LYS A 158 8.58 -3.21 -0.13
C LYS A 158 7.09 -3.17 0.13
N TYR A 159 6.35 -2.45 -0.72
CA TYR A 159 4.91 -2.54 -0.81
C TYR A 159 4.53 -3.38 -2.02
N LEU A 160 3.74 -4.44 -1.83
CA LEU A 160 3.07 -5.16 -2.91
C LEU A 160 1.67 -4.56 -3.08
N VAL A 161 1.43 -3.93 -4.20
CA VAL A 161 0.12 -3.46 -4.64
C VAL A 161 -0.53 -4.58 -5.44
N GLY A 162 -1.77 -4.91 -5.10
CA GLY A 162 -2.57 -5.89 -5.81
C GLY A 162 -3.10 -5.36 -7.14
N ARG A 163 -3.73 -6.23 -7.92
CA ARG A 163 -4.32 -5.88 -9.21
C ARG A 163 -5.43 -4.82 -9.11
N ASP A 164 -6.09 -4.75 -7.97
CA ASP A 164 -7.11 -3.75 -7.62
C ASP A 164 -6.53 -2.36 -7.26
N GLY A 165 -5.19 -2.25 -7.21
CA GLY A 165 -4.48 -1.01 -6.87
C GLY A 165 -4.37 -0.72 -5.37
N HIS A 166 -4.82 -1.63 -4.49
CA HIS A 166 -4.65 -1.51 -3.05
C HIS A 166 -3.43 -2.27 -2.56
N ILE A 167 -2.91 -1.92 -1.36
CA ILE A 167 -1.76 -2.62 -0.78
C ILE A 167 -2.19 -4.01 -0.32
N ALA A 168 -1.73 -5.03 -1.03
CA ALA A 168 -1.99 -6.44 -0.75
C ALA A 168 -1.06 -7.00 0.33
N ALA A 169 0.20 -6.57 0.36
CA ALA A 169 1.18 -6.98 1.37
C ALA A 169 2.28 -5.94 1.55
N VAL A 170 2.94 -6.00 2.71
CA VAL A 170 4.08 -5.15 3.05
C VAL A 170 5.21 -6.04 3.55
N PHE A 171 6.43 -5.78 3.10
CA PHE A 171 7.61 -6.53 3.51
C PHE A 171 8.68 -5.56 4.03
N ALA A 172 9.02 -5.71 5.28
CA ALA A 172 10.07 -4.92 5.91
C ALA A 172 11.44 -5.20 5.28
N THR A 173 12.40 -4.35 5.55
CA THR A 173 13.78 -4.41 5.04
C THR A 173 14.41 -5.79 5.11
N GLN A 174 14.27 -6.49 6.25
CA GLN A 174 14.91 -7.78 6.51
C GLN A 174 14.36 -8.92 5.66
N VAL A 175 13.20 -8.71 5.03
CA VAL A 175 12.56 -9.74 4.20
C VAL A 175 13.24 -9.77 2.85
N GLU A 176 13.94 -10.87 2.57
CA GLU A 176 14.60 -11.06 1.28
C GLU A 176 13.56 -11.21 0.14
N PRO A 177 13.82 -10.61 -1.03
CA PRO A 177 12.86 -10.62 -2.13
C PRO A 177 12.45 -12.01 -2.60
N MET A 178 13.32 -13.00 -2.47
CA MET A 178 13.07 -14.39 -2.89
C MET A 178 12.58 -15.29 -1.77
N GLU A 179 12.30 -14.76 -0.57
CA GLU A 179 11.65 -15.55 0.47
C GLU A 179 10.26 -16.04 0.02
N ALA A 180 9.90 -17.26 0.45
CA ALA A 180 8.63 -17.89 0.06
C ALA A 180 7.42 -16.97 0.30
N ARG A 181 7.37 -16.23 1.41
CA ARG A 181 6.26 -15.31 1.72
C ARG A 181 6.10 -14.18 0.68
N VAL A 182 7.20 -13.69 0.08
CA VAL A 182 7.15 -12.68 -1.00
C VAL A 182 6.72 -13.32 -2.30
N VAL A 183 7.40 -14.41 -2.68
CA VAL A 183 7.12 -15.18 -3.90
C VAL A 183 5.66 -15.63 -3.95
N ASP A 184 5.15 -16.19 -2.85
CA ASP A 184 3.77 -16.67 -2.76
C ASP A 184 2.75 -15.52 -2.79
N ALA A 185 3.06 -14.37 -2.17
CA ALA A 185 2.20 -13.19 -2.23
C ALA A 185 2.09 -12.67 -3.67
N VAL A 186 3.20 -12.53 -4.38
CA VAL A 186 3.21 -12.15 -5.80
C VAL A 186 2.45 -13.16 -6.65
N ALA A 187 2.69 -14.46 -6.44
CA ALA A 187 2.01 -15.52 -7.20
C ALA A 187 0.48 -15.49 -6.99
N ARG A 188 0.01 -15.24 -5.76
CA ARG A 188 -1.43 -15.08 -5.47
C ARG A 188 -2.03 -13.89 -6.22
N GLU A 189 -1.38 -12.72 -6.21
CA GLU A 189 -1.88 -11.55 -6.90
C GLU A 189 -1.89 -11.72 -8.43
N LEU A 190 -0.95 -12.47 -8.99
CA LEU A 190 -0.93 -12.80 -10.43
C LEU A 190 -2.08 -13.72 -10.85
N THR A 191 -2.62 -14.53 -9.95
CA THR A 191 -3.70 -15.50 -10.22
C THR A 191 -5.07 -15.05 -9.73
N ARG A 192 -5.12 -13.92 -8.99
CA ARG A 192 -6.37 -13.37 -8.46
C ARG A 192 -7.31 -12.99 -9.60
N ILE A 193 -8.51 -13.58 -9.60
CA ILE A 193 -9.61 -13.21 -10.49
C ILE A 193 -10.38 -12.08 -9.78
N GLU A 194 -10.64 -11.00 -10.49
CA GLU A 194 -11.47 -9.90 -10.01
C GLU A 194 -12.95 -10.29 -9.92
#